data_9e6ca04f1fd33eefd5f7f922b7648236
#
_entry.id   9e6ca04f1fd33eefd5f7f922b7648236
#
_cell.length_a   1.000
_cell.length_b   1.000
_cell.length_c   1.000
_cell.angle_alpha   90.00
_cell.angle_beta   90.00
_cell.angle_gamma   90.00
#
_symmetry.space_group_name_H-M   'P 1'
#
loop_
_entity.id
_entity.type
_entity.pdbx_description
1 polymer ?
#
loop_
_entity_poly.entity_id
_entity_poly.type
_entity_poly.pdbx_seq_one_letter_code
_entity_poly.pdbx_strand_id
1 'polypeptide(L)'
;LPENAIGQGAVDVLRSFGVNTSEIVRGGDRIGIYFLEKGASQRGSVCIYDRAHSAIQEATPADFDWDRIFADAEWFHFTGITPALGANVVEFCRDACKAAKAKGLKISCDLNYRGKLWTRAEAREAMTELCQYVDVCISNEEDAKDVFGIEAEATDIYGGKLNHEGYKSVAKQLADKFNFEYVAITLRESRSAFDNGWSAMLY
;
A
#
# COMPACT_ATOMS: atom_id res chain seq x y z
N LEU A 1 16.68 -6.16 0.92
CA LEU A 1 17.12 -6.02 2.31
C LEU A 1 18.65 -6.11 2.39
N PRO A 2 19.34 -5.32 3.28
CA PRO A 2 20.79 -5.40 3.43
C PRO A 2 21.24 -6.77 3.97
N GLU A 3 22.47 -7.16 3.65
CA GLU A 3 23.04 -8.45 4.05
C GLU A 3 23.58 -8.47 5.51
N ASN A 4 23.49 -7.36 6.20
CA ASN A 4 23.91 -7.26 7.60
C ASN A 4 22.94 -7.95 8.58
N ALA A 5 23.32 -8.02 9.86
CA ALA A 5 22.55 -8.69 10.91
C ALA A 5 21.15 -8.08 11.12
N ILE A 6 20.95 -6.78 10.87
CA ILE A 6 19.64 -6.12 11.00
C ILE A 6 18.72 -6.59 9.87
N GLY A 7 19.20 -6.61 8.62
CA GLY A 7 18.47 -7.15 7.49
C GLY A 7 18.17 -8.66 7.66
N GLN A 8 19.11 -9.41 8.23
CA GLN A 8 18.89 -10.83 8.57
C GLN A 8 17.79 -10.99 9.63
N GLY A 9 17.78 -10.15 10.67
CA GLY A 9 16.72 -10.17 11.68
C GLY A 9 15.31 -9.96 11.10
N ALA A 10 15.17 -9.10 10.08
CA ALA A 10 13.89 -8.93 9.38
C ALA A 10 13.45 -10.21 8.65
N VAL A 11 14.38 -10.90 7.99
CA VAL A 11 14.12 -12.20 7.34
C VAL A 11 13.70 -13.26 8.37
N ASP A 12 14.41 -13.33 9.50
CA ASP A 12 14.18 -14.33 10.53
C ASP A 12 12.79 -14.14 11.21
N VAL A 13 12.38 -12.89 11.39
CA VAL A 13 11.02 -12.58 11.88
C VAL A 13 9.97 -13.12 10.92
N LEU A 14 10.09 -12.88 9.62
CA LEU A 14 9.14 -13.42 8.63
C LEU A 14 9.12 -14.96 8.64
N ARG A 15 10.29 -15.59 8.70
CA ARG A 15 10.41 -17.06 8.81
C ARG A 15 9.76 -17.61 10.07
N SER A 16 9.82 -16.90 11.19
CA SER A 16 9.20 -17.35 12.44
C SER A 16 7.68 -17.48 12.35
N PHE A 17 7.06 -16.78 11.38
CA PHE A 17 5.63 -16.89 11.04
C PHE A 17 5.34 -17.83 9.86
N GLY A 18 6.33 -18.61 9.40
CA GLY A 18 6.16 -19.57 8.31
C GLY A 18 6.15 -18.93 6.91
N VAL A 19 6.56 -17.67 6.77
CA VAL A 19 6.66 -17.01 5.46
C VAL A 19 7.86 -17.56 4.70
N ASN A 20 7.65 -17.95 3.43
CA ASN A 20 8.76 -18.27 2.53
C ASN A 20 9.52 -16.99 2.18
N THR A 21 10.81 -16.97 2.47
CA THR A 21 11.69 -15.80 2.29
C THR A 21 12.77 -16.04 1.22
N SER A 22 12.65 -17.10 0.41
CA SER A 22 13.65 -17.46 -0.61
C SER A 22 13.81 -16.37 -1.67
N GLU A 23 12.75 -15.62 -1.96
CA GLU A 23 12.72 -14.60 -2.99
C GLU A 23 12.98 -13.17 -2.44
N ILE A 24 13.35 -13.04 -1.16
CA ILE A 24 13.80 -11.74 -0.63
C ILE A 24 15.16 -11.38 -1.21
N VAL A 25 15.17 -10.40 -2.11
CA VAL A 25 16.42 -9.86 -2.68
C VAL A 25 17.23 -9.18 -1.59
N ARG A 26 18.53 -9.55 -1.55
CA ARG A 26 19.50 -9.02 -0.59
C ARG A 26 20.44 -8.04 -1.31
N GLY A 27 20.66 -6.88 -0.70
CA GLY A 27 21.51 -5.82 -1.23
C GLY A 27 21.22 -4.47 -0.57
N GLY A 28 21.97 -3.44 -0.96
CA GLY A 28 21.94 -2.13 -0.34
C GLY A 28 22.54 -2.11 1.06
N ASP A 29 22.76 -0.92 1.61
CA ASP A 29 23.52 -0.75 2.85
C ASP A 29 22.66 -0.76 4.11
N ARG A 30 21.38 -0.34 4.01
CA ARG A 30 20.55 -0.18 5.20
C ARG A 30 19.09 -0.60 4.97
N ILE A 31 18.42 -0.96 6.04
CA ILE A 31 16.97 -1.10 6.10
C ILE A 31 16.34 0.25 6.50
N GLY A 32 15.19 0.59 5.93
CA GLY A 32 14.40 1.73 6.41
C GLY A 32 13.79 1.43 7.78
N ILE A 33 13.80 2.43 8.66
CA ILE A 33 13.25 2.32 10.01
C ILE A 33 12.26 3.45 10.29
N TYR A 34 11.48 3.32 11.33
CA TYR A 34 10.69 4.41 11.88
C TYR A 34 10.67 4.36 13.40
N PHE A 35 10.44 5.52 13.99
CA PHE A 35 10.29 5.68 15.43
C PHE A 35 8.85 6.07 15.72
N LEU A 36 8.19 5.31 16.59
CA LEU A 36 6.81 5.56 16.99
C LEU A 36 6.76 6.05 18.44
N GLU A 37 6.40 7.31 18.63
CA GLU A 37 5.97 7.83 19.91
C GLU A 37 4.47 7.54 20.07
N LYS A 38 4.12 6.69 21.01
CA LYS A 38 2.71 6.35 21.27
C LYS A 38 1.95 7.56 21.80
N GLY A 39 0.77 7.80 21.27
CA GLY A 39 -0.16 8.78 21.77
C GLY A 39 -0.71 8.42 23.17
N ALA A 40 -1.41 9.35 23.79
CA ALA A 40 -2.09 9.13 25.07
C ALA A 40 -3.37 9.96 25.12
N SER A 41 -4.49 9.36 25.53
CA SER A 41 -5.79 10.01 25.62
C SER A 41 -6.16 10.70 24.28
N GLN A 42 -6.23 12.01 24.23
CA GLN A 42 -6.55 12.81 23.03
C GLN A 42 -5.32 13.19 22.20
N ARG A 43 -4.10 12.97 22.71
CA ARG A 43 -2.88 13.22 21.97
C ARG A 43 -2.59 12.08 21.00
N GLY A 44 -2.58 12.38 19.71
CA GLY A 44 -2.25 11.39 18.68
C GLY A 44 -0.80 10.87 18.78
N SER A 45 -0.54 9.72 18.18
CA SER A 45 0.81 9.16 18.03
C SER A 45 1.63 9.98 17.02
N VAL A 46 2.94 10.06 17.25
CA VAL A 46 3.88 10.69 16.31
C VAL A 46 4.77 9.63 15.69
N CYS A 47 4.85 9.60 14.36
CA CYS A 47 5.73 8.70 13.63
C CYS A 47 6.80 9.50 12.90
N ILE A 48 8.08 9.19 13.18
CA ILE A 48 9.25 9.75 12.51
C ILE A 48 9.84 8.65 11.62
N TYR A 49 9.91 8.91 10.33
CA TYR A 49 10.44 7.97 9.34
C TYR A 49 11.90 8.28 9.04
N ASP A 50 12.72 7.24 9.02
CA ASP A 50 14.11 7.25 8.56
C ASP A 50 14.27 6.20 7.46
N ARG A 51 13.90 6.55 6.22
CA ARG A 51 13.81 5.66 5.06
C ARG A 51 14.76 6.02 3.93
N ALA A 52 15.37 7.21 3.96
CA ALA A 52 16.28 7.66 2.92
C ALA A 52 17.43 6.65 2.74
N HIS A 53 17.83 6.41 1.49
CA HIS A 53 18.90 5.47 1.13
C HIS A 53 18.72 4.05 1.68
N SER A 54 17.48 3.63 1.92
CA SER A 54 17.20 2.24 2.27
C SER A 54 17.33 1.32 1.06
N ALA A 55 17.68 0.06 1.28
CA ALA A 55 17.87 -0.94 0.22
C ALA A 55 16.67 -1.03 -0.74
N ILE A 56 15.44 -0.85 -0.26
CA ILE A 56 14.26 -0.84 -1.13
C ILE A 56 14.16 0.44 -1.95
N GLN A 57 14.58 1.59 -1.41
CA GLN A 57 14.56 2.85 -2.14
C GLN A 57 15.61 2.88 -3.26
N GLU A 58 16.72 2.17 -3.08
CA GLU A 58 17.79 2.09 -4.07
C GLU A 58 17.63 0.91 -5.04
N ALA A 59 16.65 0.05 -4.82
CA ALA A 59 16.37 -1.09 -5.68
C ALA A 59 15.94 -0.65 -7.09
N THR A 60 16.31 -1.46 -8.07
CA THR A 60 16.00 -1.25 -9.48
C THR A 60 15.27 -2.46 -10.06
N PRO A 61 14.62 -2.34 -11.23
CA PRO A 61 14.01 -3.49 -11.90
C PRO A 61 14.97 -4.67 -12.11
N ALA A 62 16.25 -4.40 -12.34
CA ALA A 62 17.27 -5.43 -12.59
C ALA A 62 17.60 -6.30 -11.37
N ASP A 63 17.22 -5.87 -10.17
CA ASP A 63 17.47 -6.63 -8.94
C ASP A 63 16.45 -7.78 -8.76
N PHE A 64 15.40 -7.87 -9.58
CA PHE A 64 14.30 -8.81 -9.41
C PHE A 64 14.16 -9.74 -10.61
N ASP A 65 14.19 -11.03 -10.38
CA ASP A 65 13.84 -12.06 -11.36
C ASP A 65 12.35 -12.42 -11.20
N TRP A 66 11.48 -11.64 -11.89
CA TRP A 66 10.04 -11.84 -11.79
C TRP A 66 9.59 -13.19 -12.30
N ASP A 67 10.32 -13.81 -13.24
CA ASP A 67 9.98 -15.14 -13.74
C ASP A 67 10.14 -16.19 -12.66
N ARG A 68 11.19 -16.11 -11.89
CA ARG A 68 11.44 -16.96 -10.73
C ARG A 68 10.50 -16.64 -9.57
N ILE A 69 10.35 -15.35 -9.23
CA ILE A 69 9.52 -14.89 -8.10
C ILE A 69 8.06 -15.32 -8.26
N PHE A 70 7.56 -15.29 -9.48
CA PHE A 70 6.16 -15.60 -9.79
C PHE A 70 5.95 -17.02 -10.36
N ALA A 71 6.95 -17.91 -10.30
CA ALA A 71 6.87 -19.24 -10.91
C ALA A 71 5.67 -20.08 -10.40
N ASP A 72 5.45 -20.04 -9.08
CA ASP A 72 4.40 -20.80 -8.39
C ASP A 72 3.40 -19.88 -7.68
N ALA A 73 3.38 -18.59 -8.03
CA ALA A 73 2.49 -17.63 -7.40
C ALA A 73 1.12 -17.61 -8.12
N GLU A 74 0.07 -17.41 -7.36
CA GLU A 74 -1.30 -17.17 -7.84
C GLU A 74 -1.76 -15.74 -7.61
N TRP A 75 -1.11 -15.04 -6.66
CA TRP A 75 -1.49 -13.71 -6.23
C TRP A 75 -0.28 -12.83 -5.97
N PHE A 76 -0.31 -11.61 -6.46
CA PHE A 76 0.66 -10.56 -6.16
C PHE A 76 -0.02 -9.42 -5.38
N HIS A 77 0.58 -9.02 -4.28
CA HIS A 77 0.11 -7.86 -3.51
C HIS A 77 1.21 -6.81 -3.39
N PHE A 78 0.84 -5.54 -3.60
CA PHE A 78 1.71 -4.42 -3.28
C PHE A 78 0.95 -3.30 -2.58
N THR A 79 1.67 -2.34 -2.00
CA THR A 79 1.11 -1.17 -1.32
C THR A 79 1.63 0.10 -1.97
N GLY A 80 0.79 1.13 -2.04
CA GLY A 80 1.15 2.46 -2.56
C GLY A 80 2.28 3.17 -1.80
N ILE A 81 2.66 2.67 -0.60
CA ILE A 81 3.89 3.14 0.06
C ILE A 81 5.13 2.79 -0.78
N THR A 82 5.13 1.64 -1.46
CA THR A 82 6.30 1.16 -2.20
C THR A 82 6.67 2.11 -3.35
N PRO A 83 5.80 2.41 -4.33
CA PRO A 83 6.15 3.34 -5.41
C PRO A 83 6.40 4.77 -4.91
N ALA A 84 5.88 5.16 -3.74
CA ALA A 84 6.14 6.47 -3.14
C ALA A 84 7.60 6.68 -2.68
N LEU A 85 8.43 5.64 -2.69
CA LEU A 85 9.82 5.72 -2.25
C LEU A 85 10.76 6.32 -3.30
N GLY A 86 10.37 6.38 -4.57
CA GLY A 86 11.18 6.98 -5.64
C GLY A 86 10.78 6.53 -7.04
N ALA A 87 11.25 7.27 -8.04
CA ALA A 87 10.90 7.00 -9.45
C ALA A 87 11.35 5.60 -9.92
N ASN A 88 12.56 5.16 -9.54
CA ASN A 88 13.05 3.80 -9.79
C ASN A 88 12.16 2.72 -9.16
N VAL A 89 11.56 3.04 -7.99
CA VAL A 89 10.64 2.13 -7.29
C VAL A 89 9.29 2.06 -8.00
N VAL A 90 8.82 3.15 -8.60
CA VAL A 90 7.66 3.12 -9.51
C VAL A 90 7.93 2.20 -10.70
N GLU A 91 9.12 2.28 -11.29
CA GLU A 91 9.51 1.44 -12.43
C GLU A 91 9.48 -0.05 -12.07
N PHE A 92 10.10 -0.45 -10.97
CA PHE A 92 10.07 -1.86 -10.61
C PHE A 92 8.67 -2.35 -10.19
N CYS A 93 7.82 -1.50 -9.57
CA CYS A 93 6.42 -1.84 -9.31
C CYS A 93 5.64 -2.08 -10.62
N ARG A 94 5.90 -1.25 -11.63
CA ARG A 94 5.33 -1.41 -12.97
C ARG A 94 5.74 -2.74 -13.61
N ASP A 95 7.02 -3.08 -13.53
CA ASP A 95 7.54 -4.32 -14.11
C ASP A 95 7.01 -5.54 -13.35
N ALA A 96 6.90 -5.48 -12.02
CA ALA A 96 6.25 -6.51 -11.24
C ALA A 96 4.79 -6.73 -11.65
N CYS A 97 4.01 -5.65 -11.80
CA CYS A 97 2.61 -5.72 -12.24
C CYS A 97 2.48 -6.34 -13.64
N LYS A 98 3.34 -5.92 -14.59
CA LYS A 98 3.34 -6.49 -15.96
C LYS A 98 3.68 -7.97 -15.93
N ALA A 99 4.72 -8.36 -15.20
CA ALA A 99 5.14 -9.76 -15.08
C ALA A 99 4.05 -10.63 -14.43
N ALA A 100 3.44 -10.13 -13.35
CA ALA A 100 2.32 -10.83 -12.69
C ALA A 100 1.13 -11.04 -13.63
N LYS A 101 0.73 -10.00 -14.38
CA LYS A 101 -0.35 -10.12 -15.39
C LYS A 101 0.02 -11.08 -16.52
N ALA A 102 1.25 -11.06 -17.01
CA ALA A 102 1.70 -11.97 -18.06
C ALA A 102 1.62 -13.44 -17.63
N LYS A 103 1.77 -13.71 -16.35
CA LYS A 103 1.62 -15.06 -15.75
C LYS A 103 0.20 -15.37 -15.28
N GLY A 104 -0.75 -14.45 -15.42
CA GLY A 104 -2.15 -14.66 -15.06
C GLY A 104 -2.45 -14.54 -13.56
N LEU A 105 -1.55 -13.94 -12.77
CA LEU A 105 -1.78 -13.72 -11.36
C LEU A 105 -2.89 -12.70 -11.11
N LYS A 106 -3.62 -12.87 -10.01
CA LYS A 106 -4.44 -11.81 -9.45
C LYS A 106 -3.55 -10.78 -8.77
N ILE A 107 -3.87 -9.50 -8.94
CA ILE A 107 -3.11 -8.40 -8.32
C ILE A 107 -4.00 -7.63 -7.37
N SER A 108 -3.55 -7.46 -6.13
CA SER A 108 -4.17 -6.54 -5.18
C SER A 108 -3.25 -5.40 -4.80
N CYS A 109 -3.84 -4.24 -4.53
CA CYS A 109 -3.12 -3.05 -4.08
C CYS A 109 -3.87 -2.37 -2.94
N ASP A 110 -3.14 -2.02 -1.86
CA ASP A 110 -3.59 -1.05 -0.87
C ASP A 110 -3.07 0.33 -1.28
N LEU A 111 -3.95 1.29 -1.55
CA LEU A 111 -3.58 2.65 -2.00
C LEU A 111 -2.67 3.35 -1.00
N ASN A 112 -2.95 3.23 0.28
CA ASN A 112 -2.08 3.54 1.41
C ASN A 112 -1.27 4.84 1.23
N TYR A 113 -1.93 5.92 0.85
CA TYR A 113 -1.30 7.21 0.55
C TYR A 113 -0.49 7.75 1.74
N ARG A 114 0.65 8.31 1.45
CA ARG A 114 1.55 8.91 2.45
C ARG A 114 2.05 10.27 1.98
N GLY A 115 1.35 11.34 2.34
CA GLY A 115 1.70 12.72 1.98
C GLY A 115 3.09 13.20 2.45
N LYS A 116 3.78 12.42 3.31
CA LYS A 116 5.18 12.66 3.69
C LYS A 116 6.19 12.10 2.69
N LEU A 117 5.77 11.25 1.75
CA LEU A 117 6.65 10.60 0.77
C LEU A 117 6.51 11.23 -0.61
N TRP A 118 5.32 11.58 -1.02
CA TRP A 118 5.01 12.17 -2.32
C TRP A 118 3.81 13.09 -2.27
N THR A 119 3.68 13.93 -3.28
CA THR A 119 2.53 14.80 -3.46
C THR A 119 1.33 14.03 -4.01
N ARG A 120 0.12 14.61 -3.88
CA ARG A 120 -1.09 14.04 -4.50
C ARG A 120 -1.00 13.93 -6.01
N ALA A 121 -0.28 14.84 -6.66
CA ALA A 121 -0.08 14.82 -8.11
C ALA A 121 0.80 13.64 -8.53
N GLU A 122 1.93 13.44 -7.88
CA GLU A 122 2.83 12.29 -8.11
C GLU A 122 2.13 10.96 -7.81
N ALA A 123 1.40 10.89 -6.70
CA ALA A 123 0.62 9.71 -6.34
C ALA A 123 -0.44 9.39 -7.40
N ARG A 124 -1.16 10.39 -7.88
CA ARG A 124 -2.18 10.24 -8.92
C ARG A 124 -1.59 9.73 -10.22
N GLU A 125 -0.47 10.30 -10.66
CA GLU A 125 0.18 9.88 -11.89
C GLU A 125 0.62 8.41 -11.80
N ALA A 126 1.43 8.06 -10.82
CA ALA A 126 1.95 6.70 -10.66
C ALA A 126 0.85 5.66 -10.39
N MET A 127 -0.07 5.95 -9.47
CA MET A 127 -1.11 4.99 -9.10
C MET A 127 -2.18 4.85 -10.18
N THR A 128 -2.45 5.88 -11.00
CA THR A 128 -3.35 5.75 -12.15
C THR A 128 -2.79 4.74 -13.17
N GLU A 129 -1.49 4.71 -13.36
CA GLU A 129 -0.84 3.72 -14.23
C GLU A 129 -0.86 2.33 -13.58
N LEU A 130 -0.39 2.20 -12.33
CA LEU A 130 -0.27 0.92 -11.66
C LEU A 130 -1.63 0.24 -11.44
N CYS A 131 -2.67 1.01 -11.13
CA CYS A 131 -4.02 0.48 -10.92
C CYS A 131 -4.67 -0.10 -12.18
N GLN A 132 -4.15 0.15 -13.38
CA GLN A 132 -4.61 -0.54 -14.60
C GLN A 132 -4.33 -2.06 -14.58
N TYR A 133 -3.41 -2.51 -13.73
CA TYR A 133 -3.05 -3.92 -13.58
C TYR A 133 -3.77 -4.59 -12.41
N VAL A 134 -4.42 -3.81 -11.53
CA VAL A 134 -4.98 -4.29 -10.27
C VAL A 134 -6.37 -4.89 -10.45
N ASP A 135 -6.60 -6.04 -9.84
CA ASP A 135 -7.92 -6.69 -9.78
C ASP A 135 -8.67 -6.33 -8.49
N VAL A 136 -7.94 -6.17 -7.37
CA VAL A 136 -8.52 -5.90 -6.05
C VAL A 136 -7.89 -4.66 -5.44
N CYS A 137 -8.69 -3.63 -5.24
CA CYS A 137 -8.26 -2.38 -4.60
C CYS A 137 -8.63 -2.39 -3.11
N ILE A 138 -7.66 -2.09 -2.26
CA ILE A 138 -7.87 -1.81 -0.84
C ILE A 138 -7.63 -0.32 -0.63
N SER A 139 -8.54 0.36 0.05
CA SER A 139 -8.48 1.80 0.27
C SER A 139 -9.18 2.18 1.57
N ASN A 140 -9.00 3.39 2.00
CA ASN A 140 -9.93 4.12 2.86
C ASN A 140 -10.50 5.31 2.07
N GLU A 141 -11.42 6.07 2.67
CA GLU A 141 -12.03 7.22 2.01
C GLU A 141 -11.05 8.35 1.72
N GLU A 142 -10.07 8.56 2.60
CA GLU A 142 -9.05 9.60 2.46
C GLU A 142 -8.10 9.29 1.31
N ASP A 143 -7.66 8.04 1.19
CA ASP A 143 -6.76 7.60 0.12
C ASP A 143 -7.42 7.74 -1.27
N ALA A 144 -8.70 7.35 -1.41
CA ALA A 144 -9.43 7.50 -2.66
C ALA A 144 -9.52 8.95 -3.11
N LYS A 145 -9.77 9.86 -2.15
CA LYS A 145 -9.78 11.30 -2.39
C LYS A 145 -8.38 11.83 -2.72
N ASP A 146 -7.40 11.52 -1.91
CA ASP A 146 -6.04 12.07 -2.02
C ASP A 146 -5.36 11.62 -3.31
N VAL A 147 -5.49 10.35 -3.67
CA VAL A 147 -4.86 9.79 -4.86
C VAL A 147 -5.64 10.12 -6.14
N PHE A 148 -6.96 9.89 -6.14
CA PHE A 148 -7.74 9.96 -7.38
C PHE A 148 -8.73 11.10 -7.42
N GLY A 149 -8.92 11.85 -6.33
CA GLY A 149 -9.95 12.88 -6.22
C GLY A 149 -11.37 12.30 -6.18
N ILE A 150 -11.53 11.04 -5.79
CA ILE A 150 -12.82 10.37 -5.68
C ILE A 150 -13.36 10.59 -4.28
N GLU A 151 -14.51 11.26 -4.19
CA GLU A 151 -15.20 11.58 -2.95
C GLU A 151 -16.61 11.01 -2.97
N ALA A 152 -17.16 10.77 -1.79
CA ALA A 152 -18.59 10.50 -1.67
C ALA A 152 -19.38 11.73 -2.17
N GLU A 153 -20.40 11.50 -2.98
CA GLU A 153 -21.35 12.55 -3.32
C GLU A 153 -21.94 13.09 -2.01
N ALA A 154 -22.04 14.43 -1.92
CA ALA A 154 -22.40 15.15 -0.71
C ALA A 154 -23.73 14.65 -0.10
N THR A 155 -23.62 13.74 0.83
CA THR A 155 -24.69 13.34 1.73
C THR A 155 -24.27 13.72 3.14
N ASP A 156 -25.10 14.51 3.80
CA ASP A 156 -25.01 15.05 5.16
C ASP A 156 -23.89 14.50 6.05
N ILE A 157 -22.76 15.23 6.12
CA ILE A 157 -21.61 14.92 7.00
C ILE A 157 -21.92 15.25 8.48
N TYR A 158 -23.13 15.69 8.76
CA TYR A 158 -23.56 16.09 10.10
C TYR A 158 -24.11 14.91 10.90
N GLY A 159 -23.26 14.17 11.60
CA GLY A 159 -23.76 13.23 12.58
C GLY A 159 -22.87 12.12 13.09
N GLY A 160 -21.61 12.04 12.72
CA GLY A 160 -20.68 11.04 13.32
C GLY A 160 -21.06 9.57 13.08
N LYS A 161 -22.07 9.30 12.25
CA LYS A 161 -22.41 7.95 11.80
C LYS A 161 -21.69 7.67 10.49
N LEU A 162 -21.02 6.50 10.41
CA LEU A 162 -20.45 5.98 9.18
C LEU A 162 -21.48 6.06 8.05
N ASN A 163 -21.19 6.88 7.03
CA ASN A 163 -22.08 7.05 5.90
C ASN A 163 -21.89 5.89 4.91
N HIS A 164 -22.54 4.76 5.15
CA HIS A 164 -22.41 3.55 4.32
C HIS A 164 -22.70 3.79 2.84
N GLU A 165 -23.64 4.66 2.51
CA GLU A 165 -23.96 4.97 1.11
C GLU A 165 -22.84 5.80 0.45
N GLY A 166 -22.21 6.71 1.19
CA GLY A 166 -21.05 7.45 0.71
C GLY A 166 -19.89 6.50 0.39
N TYR A 167 -19.62 5.54 1.25
CA TYR A 167 -18.56 4.55 1.00
C TYR A 167 -18.86 3.62 -0.19
N LYS A 168 -20.12 3.23 -0.38
CA LYS A 168 -20.54 2.49 -1.58
C LYS A 168 -20.30 3.31 -2.86
N SER A 169 -20.63 4.61 -2.82
CA SER A 169 -20.37 5.51 -3.94
C SER A 169 -18.90 5.58 -4.30
N VAL A 170 -18.01 5.72 -3.28
CA VAL A 170 -16.57 5.74 -3.48
C VAL A 170 -16.09 4.42 -4.08
N ALA A 171 -16.50 3.28 -3.51
CA ALA A 171 -16.11 1.96 -4.01
C ALA A 171 -16.57 1.74 -5.46
N LYS A 172 -17.80 2.11 -5.78
CA LYS A 172 -18.33 2.05 -7.15
C LYS A 172 -17.52 2.90 -8.12
N GLN A 173 -17.21 4.15 -7.76
CA GLN A 173 -16.42 5.05 -8.62
C GLN A 173 -15.02 4.49 -8.88
N LEU A 174 -14.36 3.89 -7.86
CA LEU A 174 -13.07 3.22 -8.00
C LEU A 174 -13.17 2.01 -8.95
N ALA A 175 -14.18 1.14 -8.74
CA ALA A 175 -14.43 -0.01 -9.58
C ALA A 175 -14.69 0.37 -11.03
N ASP A 176 -15.56 1.35 -11.26
CA ASP A 176 -15.92 1.84 -12.61
C ASP A 176 -14.70 2.47 -13.33
N LYS A 177 -13.85 3.21 -12.58
CA LYS A 177 -12.69 3.90 -13.15
C LYS A 177 -11.59 2.96 -13.63
N PHE A 178 -11.30 1.91 -12.86
CA PHE A 178 -10.17 1.03 -13.09
C PHE A 178 -10.58 -0.41 -13.47
N ASN A 179 -11.88 -0.69 -13.50
CA ASN A 179 -12.44 -2.03 -13.73
C ASN A 179 -11.95 -3.05 -12.69
N PHE A 180 -11.86 -2.62 -11.42
CA PHE A 180 -11.53 -3.55 -10.33
C PHE A 180 -12.61 -4.61 -10.17
N GLU A 181 -12.19 -5.86 -9.93
CA GLU A 181 -13.09 -6.97 -9.61
C GLU A 181 -13.69 -6.81 -8.22
N TYR A 182 -12.90 -6.31 -7.27
CA TYR A 182 -13.32 -6.00 -5.91
C TYR A 182 -12.69 -4.72 -5.39
N VAL A 183 -13.45 -3.99 -4.58
CA VAL A 183 -12.96 -2.82 -3.83
C VAL A 183 -13.28 -3.00 -2.35
N ALA A 184 -12.24 -3.08 -1.51
CA ALA A 184 -12.37 -3.12 -0.06
C ALA A 184 -12.10 -1.74 0.54
N ILE A 185 -13.10 -1.15 1.20
CA ILE A 185 -12.94 0.12 1.92
C ILE A 185 -12.84 -0.18 3.41
N THR A 186 -11.72 0.18 4.02
CA THR A 186 -11.53 0.10 5.48
C THR A 186 -12.12 1.33 6.14
N LEU A 187 -12.85 1.11 7.24
CA LEU A 187 -13.60 2.12 7.97
C LEU A 187 -13.09 2.20 9.39
N ARG A 188 -12.64 3.39 9.81
CA ARG A 188 -12.13 3.64 11.15
C ARG A 188 -13.03 4.61 11.90
N GLU A 189 -13.47 4.20 13.08
CA GLU A 189 -14.15 5.05 14.06
C GLU A 189 -13.15 5.39 15.18
N SER A 190 -12.60 6.60 15.17
CA SER A 190 -11.62 7.02 16.18
C SER A 190 -12.32 7.52 17.44
N ARG A 191 -12.12 6.82 18.57
CA ARG A 191 -12.65 7.20 19.89
C ARG A 191 -11.59 7.86 20.77
N SER A 192 -10.36 7.35 20.70
CA SER A 192 -9.19 7.91 21.38
C SER A 192 -7.90 7.45 20.68
N ALA A 193 -6.74 7.85 21.20
CA ALA A 193 -5.45 7.40 20.67
C ALA A 193 -5.28 5.87 20.67
N PHE A 194 -5.98 5.16 21.58
CA PHE A 194 -5.85 3.70 21.76
C PHE A 194 -7.13 2.92 21.47
N ASP A 195 -8.29 3.59 21.47
CA ASP A 195 -9.58 2.95 21.26
C ASP A 195 -10.16 3.38 19.89
N ASN A 196 -10.25 2.42 18.99
CA ASN A 196 -10.77 2.63 17.64
C ASN A 196 -11.68 1.47 17.26
N GLY A 197 -12.85 1.79 16.72
CA GLY A 197 -13.68 0.82 16.02
C GLY A 197 -13.13 0.59 14.61
N TRP A 198 -13.09 -0.65 14.16
CA TRP A 198 -12.69 -1.02 12.80
C TRP A 198 -13.77 -1.87 12.15
N SER A 199 -14.08 -1.53 10.93
CA SER A 199 -14.95 -2.30 10.05
C SER A 199 -14.46 -2.18 8.60
N ALA A 200 -15.07 -2.90 7.70
CA ALA A 200 -14.77 -2.80 6.28
C ALA A 200 -16.03 -3.06 5.45
N MET A 201 -16.02 -2.58 4.23
CA MET A 201 -17.01 -2.85 3.21
C MET A 201 -16.31 -3.47 2.00
N LEU A 202 -16.89 -4.48 1.41
CA LEU A 202 -16.47 -5.06 0.14
C LEU A 202 -17.55 -4.76 -0.91
N TYR A 203 -17.11 -4.24 -2.05
CA TYR A 203 -17.90 -3.99 -3.25
C TYR A 203 -17.43 -4.89 -4.38
#